data_e2f2f6135ea4b1e6520d4049f47cbb5f
#
_entry.id   e2f2f6135ea4b1e6520d4049f47cbb5f
#
_cell.length_a   1.000
_cell.length_b   1.000
_cell.length_c   1.000
_cell.angle_alpha   90.00
_cell.angle_beta   90.00
_cell.angle_gamma   90.00
#
_symmetry.space_group_name_H-M   'P 1'
#
loop_
_entity.id
_entity.type
_entity.pdbx_description
1 polymer ?
#
loop_
_entity_poly.entity_id
_entity_poly.type
_entity_poly.pdbx_seq_one_letter_code
_entity_poly.pdbx_strand_id
1 'polypeptide(L)'
;KNGFETGGVSVLALEEEKDPIWKGFIWSLKSGTAKFLLKATIHTLPTMNNLKLWNKSVSYKCLLCKNRDSTLHTLNGCKVMLDQGRYTYRHDNILNYIVSKLDKNLYTVYSDLHGMQTTNGGTIPVTMAVTELKPDLVIVNNTDKTVNILELTVPFERNIKTRNTFKNNKYAHFTRDISTHKATVTAFEVGSRGYLTSENEQRLRKICTFCAKGTKPKDFLESISKLAITGSYLIYTARKQPTWSSPGFMTQQ
;
A
#
# COMPACT_ATOMS: atom_id res chain seq x y z
N LYS A 1 1.82 -25.93 -21.03
CA LYS A 1 2.53 -24.64 -20.99
C LYS A 1 2.66 -24.27 -19.52
N ASN A 2 3.85 -24.51 -18.96
CA ASN A 2 4.18 -24.20 -17.57
C ASN A 2 4.37 -22.69 -17.45
N GLY A 3 3.31 -21.96 -17.08
CA GLY A 3 3.39 -20.54 -16.79
C GLY A 3 4.17 -20.33 -15.51
N PHE A 4 5.48 -20.12 -15.60
CA PHE A 4 6.19 -19.40 -14.56
C PHE A 4 5.51 -18.05 -14.38
N GLU A 5 5.27 -17.64 -13.12
CA GLU A 5 4.80 -16.29 -12.84
C GLU A 5 5.90 -15.28 -13.22
N THR A 6 6.02 -15.03 -14.52
CA THR A 6 6.86 -13.96 -15.04
C THR A 6 6.08 -12.66 -14.89
N GLY A 7 6.56 -11.76 -14.11
CA GLY A 7 5.93 -10.47 -13.92
C GLY A 7 5.91 -10.05 -12.45
N GLY A 8 6.98 -9.51 -11.99
CA GLY A 8 7.13 -9.00 -10.66
C GLY A 8 8.02 -7.76 -10.64
N VAL A 9 8.59 -7.47 -9.49
CA VAL A 9 9.50 -6.34 -9.30
C VAL A 9 10.63 -6.32 -10.34
N SER A 10 11.18 -7.47 -10.71
CA SER A 10 12.26 -7.58 -11.72
C SER A 10 11.82 -7.09 -13.09
N VAL A 11 10.60 -7.42 -13.53
CA VAL A 11 10.09 -6.98 -14.85
C VAL A 11 9.85 -5.47 -14.85
N LEU A 12 9.18 -4.93 -13.82
CA LEU A 12 8.96 -3.49 -13.72
C LEU A 12 10.28 -2.71 -13.60
N ALA A 13 11.25 -3.24 -12.85
CA ALA A 13 12.56 -2.61 -12.72
C ALA A 13 13.32 -2.59 -14.05
N LEU A 14 13.18 -3.63 -14.89
CA LEU A 14 13.75 -3.68 -16.23
C LEU A 14 13.02 -2.72 -17.19
N GLU A 15 11.68 -2.67 -17.14
CA GLU A 15 10.89 -1.76 -17.97
C GLU A 15 11.19 -0.27 -17.66
N GLU A 16 11.47 0.06 -16.41
CA GLU A 16 11.75 1.43 -15.97
C GLU A 16 13.26 1.74 -15.90
N GLU A 17 14.14 0.77 -16.22
CA GLU A 17 15.59 0.87 -16.06
C GLU A 17 16.01 1.37 -14.66
N LYS A 18 15.26 0.95 -13.65
CA LYS A 18 15.35 1.46 -12.29
C LYS A 18 15.49 0.36 -11.26
N ASP A 19 16.44 0.55 -10.38
CA ASP A 19 16.60 -0.31 -9.21
C ASP A 19 15.47 -0.10 -8.18
N PRO A 20 14.97 -1.18 -7.56
CA PRO A 20 14.03 -1.06 -6.46
C PRO A 20 14.64 -0.27 -5.29
N ILE A 21 13.85 0.66 -4.71
CA ILE A 21 14.30 1.53 -3.60
C ILE A 21 14.85 0.72 -2.41
N TRP A 22 14.29 -0.47 -2.15
CA TRP A 22 14.74 -1.33 -1.04
C TRP A 22 16.16 -1.88 -1.21
N LYS A 23 16.75 -1.81 -2.41
CA LYS A 23 18.16 -2.17 -2.63
C LYS A 23 19.09 -1.37 -1.72
N GLY A 24 18.76 -0.09 -1.44
CA GLY A 24 19.52 0.79 -0.57
C GLY A 24 19.44 0.45 0.92
N PHE A 25 18.38 -0.24 1.35
CA PHE A 25 18.16 -0.48 2.79
C PHE A 25 17.89 -1.95 3.16
N ILE A 26 17.97 -2.89 2.22
CA ILE A 26 17.63 -4.30 2.47
C ILE A 26 18.38 -4.91 3.67
N TRP A 27 19.64 -4.51 3.85
CA TRP A 27 20.49 -5.00 4.93
C TRP A 27 20.16 -4.40 6.30
N SER A 28 19.36 -3.31 6.35
CA SER A 28 18.83 -2.77 7.60
C SER A 28 17.54 -3.47 8.07
N LEU A 29 16.94 -4.30 7.22
CA LEU A 29 15.76 -5.08 7.59
C LEU A 29 16.11 -6.22 8.54
N LYS A 30 15.18 -6.58 9.43
CA LYS A 30 15.32 -7.80 10.23
C LYS A 30 15.54 -9.01 9.31
N SER A 31 16.43 -9.92 9.68
CA SER A 31 16.85 -11.07 8.84
C SER A 31 15.69 -11.86 8.23
N GLY A 32 14.60 -12.10 9.00
CA GLY A 32 13.41 -12.78 8.49
C GLY A 32 12.70 -12.00 7.38
N THR A 33 12.59 -10.68 7.53
CA THR A 33 11.97 -9.79 6.54
C THR A 33 12.82 -9.69 5.27
N ALA A 34 14.15 -9.56 5.41
CA ALA A 34 15.06 -9.52 4.26
C ALA A 34 15.02 -10.83 3.46
N LYS A 35 15.08 -11.98 4.14
CA LYS A 35 14.95 -13.31 3.53
C LYS A 35 13.61 -13.49 2.81
N PHE A 36 12.52 -13.01 3.44
CA PHE A 36 11.19 -13.01 2.82
C PHE A 36 11.20 -12.19 1.54
N LEU A 37 11.69 -10.95 1.59
CA LEU A 37 11.71 -10.03 0.44
C LEU A 37 12.46 -10.65 -0.74
N LEU A 38 13.68 -11.15 -0.52
CA LEU A 38 14.47 -11.80 -1.57
C LEU A 38 13.73 -12.98 -2.19
N LYS A 39 13.19 -13.88 -1.37
CA LYS A 39 12.43 -15.04 -1.86
C LYS A 39 11.14 -14.63 -2.57
N ALA A 40 10.46 -13.59 -2.11
CA ALA A 40 9.26 -13.08 -2.75
C ALA A 40 9.57 -12.48 -4.13
N THR A 41 10.71 -11.78 -4.25
CA THR A 41 11.14 -11.13 -5.50
C THR A 41 11.47 -12.18 -6.59
N ILE A 42 12.15 -13.25 -6.24
CA ILE A 42 12.50 -14.34 -7.18
C ILE A 42 11.47 -15.50 -7.19
N HIS A 43 10.28 -15.29 -6.62
CA HIS A 43 9.17 -16.25 -6.59
C HIS A 43 9.49 -17.61 -5.94
N THR A 44 10.45 -17.66 -5.02
CA THR A 44 10.86 -18.88 -4.28
C THR A 44 10.32 -18.95 -2.85
N LEU A 45 9.26 -18.20 -2.52
CA LEU A 45 8.56 -18.39 -1.25
C LEU A 45 7.95 -19.79 -1.20
N PRO A 46 8.04 -20.52 -0.07
CA PRO A 46 7.42 -21.83 0.09
C PRO A 46 5.88 -21.71 0.25
N THR A 47 5.22 -21.24 -0.80
CA THR A 47 3.77 -21.34 -0.98
C THR A 47 3.40 -22.79 -1.28
N MET A 48 2.13 -23.18 -1.10
CA MET A 48 1.71 -24.56 -1.41
C MET A 48 1.94 -24.92 -2.87
N ASN A 49 1.81 -23.94 -3.81
CA ASN A 49 2.13 -24.17 -5.22
C ASN A 49 3.61 -24.48 -5.41
N ASN A 50 4.52 -23.70 -4.80
CA ASN A 50 5.96 -23.95 -4.90
C ASN A 50 6.37 -25.24 -4.17
N LEU A 51 5.78 -25.53 -3.01
CA LEU A 51 6.03 -26.79 -2.31
C LEU A 51 5.63 -28.00 -3.15
N LYS A 52 4.52 -27.93 -3.89
CA LYS A 52 4.12 -28.97 -4.84
C LYS A 52 5.11 -29.11 -5.98
N LEU A 53 5.54 -27.99 -6.57
CA LEU A 53 6.56 -27.99 -7.65
C LEU A 53 7.90 -28.59 -7.19
N TRP A 54 8.23 -28.45 -5.92
CA TRP A 54 9.45 -29.03 -5.32
C TRP A 54 9.25 -30.44 -4.75
N ASN A 55 8.12 -31.10 -5.05
CA ASN A 55 7.75 -32.42 -4.52
C ASN A 55 7.73 -32.50 -2.99
N LYS A 56 7.48 -31.37 -2.29
CA LYS A 56 7.37 -31.28 -0.82
C LYS A 56 5.93 -31.20 -0.33
N SER A 57 4.95 -31.23 -1.23
CA SER A 57 3.52 -31.27 -0.92
C SER A 57 2.76 -31.94 -2.05
N VAL A 58 1.68 -32.65 -1.72
CA VAL A 58 0.74 -33.22 -2.70
C VAL A 58 -0.28 -32.18 -3.18
N SER A 59 -0.52 -31.13 -2.38
CA SER A 59 -1.51 -30.08 -2.69
C SER A 59 -0.84 -28.75 -3.05
N TYR A 60 -1.44 -28.05 -3.98
CA TYR A 60 -1.10 -26.66 -4.34
C TYR A 60 -2.09 -25.64 -3.76
N LYS A 61 -3.06 -26.10 -2.95
CA LYS A 61 -4.19 -25.28 -2.49
C LYS A 61 -3.83 -24.49 -1.23
N CYS A 62 -4.26 -23.24 -1.18
CA CYS A 62 -4.21 -22.39 0.02
C CYS A 62 -4.94 -23.09 1.19
N LEU A 63 -4.34 -23.07 2.35
CA LEU A 63 -4.91 -23.71 3.54
C LEU A 63 -6.19 -23.00 4.02
N LEU A 64 -6.34 -21.70 3.73
CA LEU A 64 -7.49 -20.90 4.16
C LEU A 64 -8.65 -20.98 3.16
N CYS A 65 -8.46 -20.52 1.93
CA CYS A 65 -9.55 -20.38 0.96
C CYS A 65 -9.64 -21.50 -0.09
N LYS A 66 -8.71 -22.49 -0.05
CA LYS A 66 -8.62 -23.64 -0.95
C LYS A 66 -8.33 -23.32 -2.43
N ASN A 67 -8.17 -22.06 -2.79
CA ASN A 67 -7.71 -21.67 -4.13
C ASN A 67 -6.21 -21.97 -4.32
N ARG A 68 -5.69 -21.84 -5.55
CA ARG A 68 -4.26 -22.01 -5.84
C ARG A 68 -3.42 -21.01 -5.03
N ASP A 69 -2.45 -21.52 -4.24
CA ASP A 69 -1.59 -20.72 -3.36
C ASP A 69 -0.30 -20.32 -4.08
N SER A 70 -0.25 -19.10 -4.55
CA SER A 70 0.95 -18.48 -5.12
C SER A 70 1.41 -17.30 -4.26
N THR A 71 2.57 -16.73 -4.56
CA THR A 71 3.04 -15.49 -3.90
C THR A 71 2.03 -14.37 -4.05
N LEU A 72 1.49 -14.16 -5.27
CA LEU A 72 0.45 -13.18 -5.52
C LEU A 72 -0.81 -13.47 -4.69
N HIS A 73 -1.25 -14.73 -4.69
CA HIS A 73 -2.43 -15.12 -3.92
C HIS A 73 -2.26 -14.80 -2.43
N THR A 74 -1.13 -15.22 -1.85
CA THR A 74 -0.85 -14.97 -0.42
C THR A 74 -0.77 -13.48 -0.10
N LEU A 75 -0.13 -12.68 -0.95
CA LEU A 75 0.11 -11.26 -0.64
C LEU A 75 -1.05 -10.32 -0.99
N ASN A 76 -1.93 -10.72 -1.93
CA ASN A 76 -2.98 -9.81 -2.44
C ASN A 76 -4.28 -10.48 -2.89
N GLY A 77 -4.37 -11.81 -2.95
CA GLY A 77 -5.47 -12.48 -3.64
C GLY A 77 -6.28 -13.47 -2.80
N CYS A 78 -5.96 -13.70 -1.55
CA CYS A 78 -6.70 -14.62 -0.70
C CYS A 78 -7.95 -13.95 -0.12
N LYS A 79 -9.15 -14.45 -0.49
CA LYS A 79 -10.41 -13.89 -0.01
C LYS A 79 -10.50 -13.94 1.53
N VAL A 80 -10.12 -15.05 2.17
CA VAL A 80 -10.16 -15.16 3.63
C VAL A 80 -9.25 -14.13 4.31
N MET A 81 -8.05 -13.89 3.76
CA MET A 81 -7.14 -12.86 4.29
C MET A 81 -7.69 -11.44 4.07
N LEU A 82 -8.40 -11.21 2.96
CA LEU A 82 -9.09 -9.95 2.69
C LEU A 82 -10.21 -9.72 3.72
N ASP A 83 -11.09 -10.70 3.88
CA ASP A 83 -12.23 -10.62 4.80
C ASP A 83 -11.79 -10.46 6.28
N GLN A 84 -10.60 -10.97 6.61
CA GLN A 84 -9.98 -10.79 7.94
C GLN A 84 -9.21 -9.45 8.10
N GLY A 85 -9.23 -8.58 7.10
CA GLY A 85 -8.54 -7.28 7.16
C GLY A 85 -7.01 -7.33 7.14
N ARG A 86 -6.37 -8.45 6.75
CA ARG A 86 -4.91 -8.55 6.73
C ARG A 86 -4.28 -7.59 5.73
N TYR A 87 -4.91 -7.38 4.57
CA TYR A 87 -4.45 -6.43 3.56
C TYR A 87 -4.75 -5.00 3.97
N THR A 88 -5.88 -4.77 4.65
CA THR A 88 -6.24 -3.49 5.26
C THR A 88 -5.20 -3.08 6.31
N TYR A 89 -4.77 -4.00 7.19
CA TYR A 89 -3.70 -3.74 8.16
C TYR A 89 -2.42 -3.23 7.49
N ARG A 90 -1.97 -3.83 6.38
CA ARG A 90 -0.78 -3.36 5.64
C ARG A 90 -1.00 -1.97 5.05
N HIS A 91 -2.17 -1.73 4.45
CA HIS A 91 -2.57 -0.44 3.90
C HIS A 91 -2.57 0.64 4.99
N ASP A 92 -3.25 0.38 6.10
CA ASP A 92 -3.43 1.35 7.17
C ASP A 92 -2.13 1.69 7.90
N ASN A 93 -1.17 0.77 7.97
CA ASN A 93 0.16 1.09 8.49
C ASN A 93 0.88 2.14 7.64
N ILE A 94 0.78 2.06 6.31
CA ILE A 94 1.36 3.05 5.41
C ILE A 94 0.62 4.38 5.55
N LEU A 95 -0.70 4.33 5.57
CA LEU A 95 -1.56 5.51 5.70
C LEU A 95 -1.30 6.23 7.03
N ASN A 96 -1.26 5.48 8.15
CA ASN A 96 -0.95 6.01 9.48
C ASN A 96 0.43 6.68 9.53
N TYR A 97 1.44 6.09 8.89
CA TYR A 97 2.76 6.70 8.79
C TYR A 97 2.71 8.03 8.04
N ILE A 98 2.06 8.09 6.87
CA ILE A 98 1.90 9.34 6.10
C ILE A 98 1.23 10.41 6.99
N VAL A 99 0.09 10.08 7.59
CA VAL A 99 -0.67 10.98 8.49
C VAL A 99 0.18 11.47 9.66
N SER A 100 1.04 10.61 10.23
CA SER A 100 1.92 10.98 11.34
C SER A 100 2.99 12.00 10.96
N LYS A 101 3.33 12.12 9.68
CA LYS A 101 4.34 13.05 9.16
C LYS A 101 3.76 14.39 8.70
N LEU A 102 2.44 14.48 8.45
CA LEU A 102 1.81 15.70 7.97
C LEU A 102 1.93 16.84 8.99
N ASP A 103 2.10 18.06 8.49
CA ASP A 103 2.13 19.27 9.31
C ASP A 103 0.71 19.69 9.71
N LYS A 104 0.28 19.26 10.89
CA LYS A 104 -1.05 19.55 11.43
C LYS A 104 -1.26 21.00 11.88
N ASN A 105 -0.19 21.82 11.88
CA ASN A 105 -0.31 23.25 12.12
C ASN A 105 -0.75 24.00 10.86
N LEU A 106 -0.41 23.48 9.68
CA LEU A 106 -0.75 24.08 8.39
C LEU A 106 -2.00 23.45 7.75
N TYR A 107 -2.27 22.17 8.05
CA TYR A 107 -3.29 21.40 7.38
C TYR A 107 -4.30 20.78 8.34
N THR A 108 -5.58 20.85 7.99
CA THR A 108 -6.61 20.01 8.58
C THR A 108 -6.61 18.67 7.83
N VAL A 109 -6.55 17.56 8.57
CA VAL A 109 -6.37 16.24 8.01
C VAL A 109 -7.53 15.33 8.41
N TYR A 110 -8.17 14.72 7.43
CA TYR A 110 -9.15 13.65 7.62
C TYR A 110 -8.65 12.37 6.94
N SER A 111 -8.90 11.23 7.57
CA SER A 111 -8.43 9.94 7.05
C SER A 111 -9.45 8.85 7.37
N ASP A 112 -9.48 7.78 6.57
CA ASP A 112 -10.27 6.57 6.86
C ASP A 112 -9.67 5.70 7.98
N LEU A 113 -8.72 6.24 8.73
CA LEU A 113 -8.21 5.66 9.97
C LEU A 113 -9.15 5.94 11.15
N HIS A 114 -9.20 4.99 12.10
CA HIS A 114 -10.04 5.12 13.29
C HIS A 114 -9.77 6.44 14.04
N GLY A 115 -10.83 7.18 14.33
CA GLY A 115 -10.76 8.45 15.06
C GLY A 115 -10.28 9.66 14.25
N MET A 116 -10.07 9.50 12.93
CA MET A 116 -9.64 10.59 12.04
C MET A 116 -10.67 10.96 10.97
N GLN A 117 -11.86 10.41 11.09
CA GLN A 117 -12.98 10.72 10.22
C GLN A 117 -13.61 12.07 10.59
N THR A 118 -14.43 12.59 9.68
CA THR A 118 -15.34 13.71 9.96
C THR A 118 -16.42 13.31 10.98
N THR A 119 -17.15 14.26 11.51
CA THR A 119 -18.23 14.03 12.50
C THR A 119 -19.34 13.10 12.00
N ASN A 120 -19.50 12.98 10.68
CA ASN A 120 -20.48 12.07 10.04
C ASN A 120 -19.87 10.75 9.58
N GLY A 121 -18.64 10.43 10.00
CA GLY A 121 -17.96 9.19 9.68
C GLY A 121 -17.39 9.08 8.26
N GLY A 122 -17.47 10.16 7.47
CA GLY A 122 -16.80 10.30 6.17
C GLY A 122 -15.35 10.77 6.30
N THR A 123 -14.70 11.02 5.17
CA THR A 123 -13.38 11.66 5.10
C THR A 123 -13.42 13.02 4.40
N ILE A 124 -14.58 13.40 3.90
CA ILE A 124 -14.81 14.71 3.28
C ILE A 124 -15.85 15.46 4.14
N PRO A 125 -15.51 16.66 4.62
CA PRO A 125 -16.46 17.47 5.36
C PRO A 125 -17.71 17.79 4.51
N VAL A 126 -18.91 17.65 5.08
CA VAL A 126 -20.18 17.96 4.40
C VAL A 126 -20.28 19.42 3.95
N THR A 127 -19.55 20.31 4.60
CA THR A 127 -19.40 21.73 4.20
C THR A 127 -18.64 21.91 2.88
N MET A 128 -17.92 20.91 2.42
CA MET A 128 -17.19 20.93 1.15
C MET A 128 -17.95 20.22 0.05
N ALA A 129 -18.47 19.03 0.33
CA ALA A 129 -19.30 18.27 -0.62
C ALA A 129 -20.11 17.20 0.12
N VAL A 130 -21.33 16.92 -0.35
CA VAL A 130 -22.15 15.79 0.10
C VAL A 130 -21.79 14.59 -0.78
N THR A 131 -21.18 13.57 -0.17
CA THR A 131 -20.72 12.38 -0.90
C THR A 131 -20.64 11.16 0.00
N GLU A 132 -20.86 9.98 -0.57
CA GLU A 132 -20.58 8.70 0.08
C GLU A 132 -19.15 8.20 -0.19
N LEU A 133 -18.37 8.93 -1.00
CA LEU A 133 -16.98 8.58 -1.25
C LEU A 133 -16.16 8.76 0.03
N LYS A 134 -15.35 7.75 0.34
CA LYS A 134 -14.41 7.74 1.45
C LYS A 134 -12.99 7.59 0.92
N PRO A 135 -12.36 8.70 0.50
CA PRO A 135 -10.94 8.64 0.17
C PRO A 135 -10.09 8.31 1.40
N ASP A 136 -8.96 7.66 1.17
CA ASP A 136 -8.09 7.21 2.27
C ASP A 136 -7.57 8.38 3.10
N LEU A 137 -7.30 9.54 2.46
CA LEU A 137 -6.74 10.72 3.12
C LEU A 137 -7.17 12.01 2.41
N VAL A 138 -7.57 13.02 3.20
CA VAL A 138 -7.92 14.36 2.74
C VAL A 138 -7.11 15.39 3.52
N ILE A 139 -6.36 16.21 2.81
CA ILE A 139 -5.51 17.28 3.36
C ILE A 139 -6.10 18.62 2.91
N VAL A 140 -6.55 19.42 3.88
CA VAL A 140 -7.20 20.72 3.65
C VAL A 140 -6.28 21.83 4.09
N ASN A 141 -5.99 22.76 3.18
CA ASN A 141 -5.39 24.05 3.51
C ASN A 141 -6.47 25.12 3.46
N ASN A 142 -6.89 25.60 4.63
CA ASN A 142 -7.93 26.60 4.75
C ASN A 142 -7.46 28.01 4.33
N THR A 143 -6.15 28.28 4.44
CA THR A 143 -5.56 29.57 4.04
C THR A 143 -5.57 29.71 2.51
N ASP A 144 -5.05 28.70 1.81
CA ASP A 144 -4.92 28.72 0.36
C ASP A 144 -6.17 28.21 -0.36
N LYS A 145 -7.21 27.80 0.39
CA LYS A 145 -8.42 27.20 -0.15
C LYS A 145 -8.13 26.03 -1.09
N THR A 146 -7.25 25.12 -0.65
CA THR A 146 -6.90 23.91 -1.42
C THR A 146 -7.24 22.65 -0.67
N VAL A 147 -7.66 21.62 -1.40
CA VAL A 147 -7.94 20.26 -0.89
C VAL A 147 -7.18 19.25 -1.73
N ASN A 148 -6.37 18.43 -1.07
CA ASN A 148 -5.67 17.31 -1.69
C ASN A 148 -6.28 15.99 -1.21
N ILE A 149 -6.87 15.26 -2.13
CA ILE A 149 -7.49 13.95 -1.91
C ILE A 149 -6.48 12.90 -2.33
N LEU A 150 -6.12 12.02 -1.42
CA LEU A 150 -5.11 11.00 -1.62
C LEU A 150 -5.72 9.60 -1.50
N GLU A 151 -5.39 8.74 -2.45
CA GLU A 151 -5.83 7.36 -2.52
C GLU A 151 -4.64 6.43 -2.61
N LEU A 152 -4.45 5.62 -1.60
CA LEU A 152 -3.40 4.59 -1.53
C LEU A 152 -3.91 3.25 -2.04
N THR A 153 -3.07 2.53 -2.75
CA THR A 153 -3.29 1.12 -3.04
C THR A 153 -1.99 0.36 -2.83
N VAL A 154 -2.09 -0.87 -2.29
CA VAL A 154 -0.92 -1.74 -2.08
C VAL A 154 -1.08 -3.02 -2.92
N PRO A 155 -0.98 -2.93 -4.25
CA PRO A 155 -1.19 -4.05 -5.15
C PRO A 155 0.05 -4.96 -5.22
N PHE A 156 -0.14 -6.15 -5.79
CA PHE A 156 1.00 -6.89 -6.33
C PHE A 156 1.55 -6.14 -7.54
N GLU A 157 2.86 -6.06 -7.70
CA GLU A 157 3.54 -5.09 -8.57
C GLU A 157 3.03 -5.10 -10.01
N ARG A 158 2.77 -6.26 -10.61
CA ARG A 158 2.21 -6.36 -11.97
C ARG A 158 0.84 -5.67 -12.16
N ASN A 159 0.14 -5.36 -11.08
CA ASN A 159 -1.19 -4.74 -11.09
C ASN A 159 -1.14 -3.24 -10.81
N ILE A 160 0.04 -2.63 -10.64
CA ILE A 160 0.18 -1.21 -10.29
C ILE A 160 -0.53 -0.32 -11.32
N LYS A 161 -0.17 -0.44 -12.61
CA LYS A 161 -0.74 0.39 -13.69
C LYS A 161 -2.27 0.29 -13.77
N THR A 162 -2.81 -0.93 -13.68
CA THR A 162 -4.27 -1.18 -13.74
C THR A 162 -5.01 -0.55 -12.55
N ARG A 163 -4.44 -0.61 -11.35
CA ARG A 163 -5.06 -0.05 -10.15
C ARG A 163 -5.05 1.47 -10.15
N ASN A 164 -3.98 2.08 -10.64
CA ASN A 164 -3.90 3.53 -10.80
C ASN A 164 -5.03 4.07 -11.70
N THR A 165 -5.20 3.50 -12.88
CA THR A 165 -6.26 3.90 -13.82
C THR A 165 -7.65 3.78 -13.17
N PHE A 166 -7.93 2.69 -12.46
CA PHE A 166 -9.21 2.49 -11.80
C PHE A 166 -9.51 3.57 -10.75
N LYS A 167 -8.52 3.91 -9.90
CA LYS A 167 -8.68 4.91 -8.83
C LYS A 167 -8.83 6.31 -9.40
N ASN A 168 -8.05 6.69 -10.40
CA ASN A 168 -8.16 7.99 -11.05
C ASN A 168 -9.56 8.18 -11.67
N ASN A 169 -10.10 7.18 -12.34
CA ASN A 169 -11.44 7.23 -12.92
C ASN A 169 -12.55 7.36 -11.84
N LYS A 170 -12.40 6.66 -10.71
CA LYS A 170 -13.36 6.72 -9.59
C LYS A 170 -13.55 8.14 -9.06
N TYR A 171 -12.47 8.94 -9.01
CA TYR A 171 -12.50 10.28 -8.44
C TYR A 171 -12.48 11.41 -9.48
N ALA A 172 -12.45 11.11 -10.77
CA ALA A 172 -12.32 12.11 -11.83
C ALA A 172 -13.45 13.17 -11.85
N HIS A 173 -14.66 12.77 -11.49
CA HIS A 173 -15.81 13.69 -11.44
C HIS A 173 -15.92 14.42 -10.11
N PHE A 174 -15.40 13.83 -9.05
CA PHE A 174 -15.62 14.32 -7.69
C PHE A 174 -14.95 15.68 -7.39
N THR A 175 -13.83 15.99 -8.03
CA THR A 175 -13.16 17.30 -7.84
C THR A 175 -14.01 18.49 -8.26
N ARG A 176 -14.99 18.28 -9.15
CA ARG A 176 -15.94 19.32 -9.62
C ARG A 176 -17.01 19.62 -8.58
N ASP A 177 -17.31 18.66 -7.70
CA ASP A 177 -18.38 18.78 -6.69
C ASP A 177 -17.92 19.61 -5.49
N ILE A 178 -16.60 19.80 -5.33
CA ILE A 178 -16.03 20.64 -4.28
C ILE A 178 -15.98 22.10 -4.76
N SER A 179 -17.00 22.87 -4.38
CA SER A 179 -17.15 24.26 -4.84
C SER A 179 -16.35 25.27 -4.01
N THR A 180 -15.98 24.93 -2.78
CA THR A 180 -15.38 25.86 -1.80
C THR A 180 -13.85 25.94 -1.87
N HIS A 181 -13.21 24.94 -2.48
CA HIS A 181 -11.76 24.78 -2.50
C HIS A 181 -11.29 24.26 -3.87
N LYS A 182 -10.07 24.61 -4.25
CA LYS A 182 -9.42 24.00 -5.41
C LYS A 182 -9.00 22.57 -5.04
N ALA A 183 -9.74 21.57 -5.54
CA ALA A 183 -9.52 20.17 -5.24
C ALA A 183 -8.57 19.49 -6.23
N THR A 184 -7.70 18.64 -5.72
CA THR A 184 -6.87 17.73 -6.52
C THR A 184 -6.97 16.31 -6.00
N VAL A 185 -6.93 15.32 -6.87
CA VAL A 185 -6.88 13.90 -6.53
C VAL A 185 -5.53 13.34 -6.93
N THR A 186 -4.92 12.56 -6.05
CA THR A 186 -3.69 11.84 -6.32
C THR A 186 -3.86 10.39 -5.86
N ALA A 187 -4.02 9.49 -6.81
CA ALA A 187 -3.89 8.05 -6.55
C ALA A 187 -2.42 7.65 -6.64
N PHE A 188 -1.94 6.87 -5.69
CA PHE A 188 -0.57 6.36 -5.68
C PHE A 188 -0.52 4.92 -5.19
N GLU A 189 0.43 4.18 -5.70
CA GLU A 189 0.60 2.76 -5.42
C GLU A 189 1.96 2.48 -4.78
N VAL A 190 1.92 1.58 -3.80
CA VAL A 190 3.12 0.99 -3.21
C VAL A 190 3.04 -0.51 -3.44
N GLY A 191 3.95 -1.08 -4.20
CA GLY A 191 3.96 -2.52 -4.43
C GLY A 191 4.00 -3.31 -3.13
N SER A 192 3.33 -4.45 -3.09
CA SER A 192 3.28 -5.30 -1.88
C SER A 192 4.65 -5.80 -1.42
N ARG A 193 5.67 -5.75 -2.28
CA ARG A 193 7.08 -6.02 -1.98
C ARG A 193 7.92 -4.74 -1.90
N GLY A 194 7.26 -3.59 -1.66
CA GLY A 194 7.91 -2.30 -1.45
C GLY A 194 8.42 -1.62 -2.72
N TYR A 195 8.05 -2.09 -3.91
CA TYR A 195 8.45 -1.44 -5.16
C TYR A 195 7.66 -0.13 -5.37
N LEU A 196 8.37 0.91 -5.79
CA LEU A 196 7.81 2.18 -6.19
C LEU A 196 8.21 2.44 -7.66
N THR A 197 7.22 2.68 -8.52
CA THR A 197 7.49 3.17 -9.88
C THR A 197 8.03 4.60 -9.82
N SER A 198 8.70 5.04 -10.88
CA SER A 198 9.21 6.41 -10.97
C SER A 198 8.10 7.46 -10.80
N GLU A 199 6.93 7.18 -11.35
CA GLU A 199 5.75 8.03 -11.22
C GLU A 199 5.24 8.08 -9.76
N ASN A 200 5.16 6.94 -9.08
CA ASN A 200 4.74 6.88 -7.67
C ASN A 200 5.75 7.54 -6.73
N GLU A 201 7.05 7.46 -7.01
CA GLU A 201 8.04 8.23 -6.27
C GLU A 201 7.83 9.74 -6.40
N GLN A 202 7.55 10.23 -7.60
CA GLN A 202 7.26 11.65 -7.82
C GLN A 202 6.00 12.09 -7.05
N ARG A 203 4.94 11.26 -7.08
CA ARG A 203 3.71 11.52 -6.32
C ARG A 203 3.96 11.54 -4.81
N LEU A 204 4.70 10.58 -4.29
CA LEU A 204 5.07 10.53 -2.87
C LEU A 204 5.98 11.68 -2.46
N ARG A 205 6.91 12.13 -3.31
CA ARG A 205 7.71 13.34 -3.08
C ARG A 205 6.82 14.58 -3.00
N LYS A 206 5.79 14.67 -3.85
CA LYS A 206 4.79 15.73 -3.75
C LYS A 206 3.99 15.64 -2.44
N ILE A 207 3.57 14.45 -2.03
CA ILE A 207 2.90 14.26 -0.73
C ILE A 207 3.81 14.66 0.44
N CYS A 208 5.11 14.36 0.35
CA CYS A 208 6.10 14.74 1.36
C CYS A 208 6.20 16.27 1.56
N THR A 209 5.79 17.09 0.58
CA THR A 209 5.76 18.57 0.78
C THR A 209 4.70 19.03 1.78
N PHE A 210 3.71 18.21 2.08
CA PHE A 210 2.72 18.48 3.11
C PHE A 210 3.18 18.05 4.53
N CYS A 211 4.35 17.42 4.63
CA CYS A 211 4.89 16.94 5.91
C CYS A 211 5.54 18.08 6.69
N ALA A 212 5.65 17.91 8.01
CA ALA A 212 6.34 18.82 8.90
C ALA A 212 7.81 19.04 8.48
N LYS A 213 8.33 20.24 8.75
CA LYS A 213 9.72 20.62 8.45
C LYS A 213 10.70 19.59 9.02
N GLY A 214 11.68 19.22 8.19
CA GLY A 214 12.70 18.21 8.55
C GLY A 214 12.39 16.80 8.03
N THR A 215 11.20 16.54 7.51
CA THR A 215 10.91 15.27 6.85
C THR A 215 11.66 15.20 5.51
N LYS A 216 12.68 14.32 5.45
CA LYS A 216 13.47 14.14 4.23
C LYS A 216 12.73 13.22 3.24
N PRO A 217 12.58 13.62 1.96
CA PRO A 217 11.86 12.80 0.97
C PRO A 217 12.43 11.38 0.80
N LYS A 218 13.73 11.20 0.89
CA LYS A 218 14.36 9.87 0.82
C LYS A 218 13.90 8.98 1.96
N ASP A 219 13.98 9.46 3.19
CA ASP A 219 13.62 8.71 4.39
C ASP A 219 12.11 8.40 4.41
N PHE A 220 11.29 9.33 3.91
CA PHE A 220 9.84 9.16 3.76
C PHE A 220 9.51 8.02 2.80
N LEU A 221 10.12 7.98 1.62
CA LEU A 221 9.95 6.94 0.61
C LEU A 221 10.43 5.57 1.11
N GLU A 222 11.62 5.52 1.71
CA GLU A 222 12.18 4.28 2.27
C GLU A 222 11.29 3.72 3.38
N SER A 223 10.74 4.57 4.24
CA SER A 223 9.83 4.18 5.31
C SER A 223 8.55 3.56 4.78
N ILE A 224 7.94 4.17 3.77
CA ILE A 224 6.74 3.65 3.11
C ILE A 224 7.02 2.27 2.49
N SER A 225 8.15 2.13 1.80
CA SER A 225 8.57 0.84 1.22
C SER A 225 8.81 -0.21 2.31
N LYS A 226 9.49 0.13 3.41
CA LYS A 226 9.71 -0.77 4.57
C LYS A 226 8.40 -1.24 5.19
N LEU A 227 7.41 -0.37 5.33
CA LEU A 227 6.08 -0.71 5.87
C LEU A 227 5.33 -1.69 4.96
N ALA A 228 5.36 -1.48 3.64
CA ALA A 228 4.77 -2.41 2.68
C ALA A 228 5.41 -3.81 2.76
N ILE A 229 6.75 -3.87 2.82
CA ILE A 229 7.50 -5.12 2.94
C ILE A 229 7.19 -5.82 4.26
N THR A 230 7.25 -5.09 5.37
CA THR A 230 7.02 -5.66 6.72
C THR A 230 5.59 -6.13 6.88
N GLY A 231 4.60 -5.36 6.42
CA GLY A 231 3.20 -5.78 6.41
C GLY A 231 2.98 -7.06 5.59
N SER A 232 3.60 -7.15 4.42
CA SER A 232 3.55 -8.35 3.58
C SER A 232 4.25 -9.55 4.23
N TYR A 233 5.35 -9.34 4.94
CA TYR A 233 6.02 -10.36 5.72
C TYR A 233 5.12 -10.91 6.84
N LEU A 234 4.44 -10.04 7.58
CA LEU A 234 3.49 -10.44 8.62
C LEU A 234 2.32 -11.25 8.05
N ILE A 235 1.73 -10.80 6.93
CA ILE A 235 0.67 -11.54 6.22
C ILE A 235 1.19 -12.93 5.81
N TYR A 236 2.39 -12.99 5.22
CA TYR A 236 3.00 -14.24 4.79
C TYR A 236 3.27 -15.19 5.95
N THR A 237 3.80 -14.72 7.08
CA THR A 237 4.07 -15.56 8.27
C THR A 237 2.79 -16.11 8.87
N ALA A 238 1.72 -15.32 8.88
CA ALA A 238 0.41 -15.71 9.40
C ALA A 238 -0.46 -16.50 8.38
N ARG A 239 0.01 -16.76 7.16
CA ARG A 239 -0.80 -17.35 6.07
C ARG A 239 -1.43 -18.70 6.35
N LYS A 240 -0.96 -19.41 7.37
CA LYS A 240 -1.50 -20.72 7.79
C LYS A 240 -2.46 -20.61 8.97
N GLN A 241 -2.50 -19.46 9.64
CA GLN A 241 -3.33 -19.24 10.82
C GLN A 241 -4.79 -19.01 10.39
N PRO A 242 -5.75 -19.77 10.93
CA PRO A 242 -7.17 -19.64 10.54
C PRO A 242 -7.78 -18.31 11.01
N THR A 243 -7.25 -17.72 12.06
CA THR A 243 -7.67 -16.44 12.64
C THR A 243 -6.57 -15.41 12.51
N TRP A 244 -6.95 -14.12 12.51
CA TRP A 244 -6.05 -13.00 12.47
C TRP A 244 -6.43 -11.99 13.56
N SER A 245 -5.46 -11.64 14.38
CA SER A 245 -5.54 -10.48 15.26
C SER A 245 -4.53 -9.47 14.76
N SER A 246 -5.01 -8.30 14.35
CA SER A 246 -4.13 -7.23 13.84
C SER A 246 -3.17 -6.80 14.94
N PRO A 247 -1.85 -6.84 14.72
CA PRO A 247 -0.90 -6.18 15.61
C PRO A 247 -1.20 -4.68 15.68
N GLY A 248 -0.72 -3.98 16.70
CA GLY A 248 -0.73 -2.52 16.72
C GLY A 248 0.00 -1.94 15.51
N PHE A 249 -0.21 -0.66 15.21
CA PHE A 249 0.51 0.00 14.12
C PHE A 249 2.01 -0.10 14.33
N MET A 250 2.73 -0.35 13.24
CA MET A 250 4.19 -0.44 13.24
C MET A 250 4.78 0.94 13.49
N THR A 251 5.46 1.10 14.61
CA THR A 251 6.31 2.27 14.87
C THR A 251 7.64 2.06 14.17
N GLN A 252 8.10 3.04 13.42
CA GLN A 252 9.44 3.02 12.88
C GLN A 252 10.41 3.47 13.97
N GLN A 253 11.26 2.54 14.39
CA GLN A 253 12.44 2.83 15.18
C GLN A 253 13.58 3.27 14.25
#